data_a4bb57056672cb05944f9e7168a1ab81
#
_entry.id   a4bb57056672cb05944f9e7168a1ab81
#
_cell.length_a   1.000
_cell.length_b   1.000
_cell.length_c   1.000
_cell.angle_alpha   90.00
_cell.angle_beta   90.00
_cell.angle_gamma   90.00
#
_symmetry.space_group_name_H-M   'P 1'
#
loop_
_entity.id
_entity.type
_entity.pdbx_description
1 polymer ?
#
loop_
_entity_poly.entity_id
_entity_poly.type
_entity_poly.pdbx_seq_one_letter_code
_entity_poly.pdbx_strand_id
1 'polypeptide(L)'
;MEEARIKRIEDTVSSRQLDLTVVLENVHDPHNISAVLRTCDSIGIREIFVLYSDSTPIEKLELGKKSSAGARKWVDIHFYQDTKACFEHVKSKYDKIYSTHLSKDAVSIYDLELTQSVALL
;
A
#
# COMPACT_ATOMS: atom_id res chain seq x y z
N MET A 1 -21.22 24.56 -2.88
CA MET A 1 -19.86 24.06 -3.20
C MET A 1 -19.17 23.42 -2.01
N GLU A 2 -19.17 24.06 -0.83
CA GLU A 2 -18.59 23.45 0.37
C GLU A 2 -19.30 22.15 0.79
N GLU A 3 -20.62 22.11 0.73
CA GLU A 3 -21.39 20.91 1.11
C GLU A 3 -21.08 19.71 0.21
N ALA A 4 -20.95 19.93 -1.10
CA ALA A 4 -20.59 18.89 -2.05
C ALA A 4 -19.15 18.38 -1.79
N ARG A 5 -18.24 19.27 -1.41
CA ARG A 5 -16.87 18.92 -1.08
C ARG A 5 -16.80 18.11 0.23
N ILE A 6 -17.52 18.53 1.24
CA ILE A 6 -17.60 17.82 2.53
C ILE A 6 -18.18 16.42 2.34
N LYS A 7 -19.28 16.31 1.58
CA LYS A 7 -19.88 15.03 1.28
C LYS A 7 -18.92 14.11 0.55
N ARG A 8 -18.15 14.62 -0.41
CA ARG A 8 -17.15 13.85 -1.14
C ARG A 8 -16.06 13.32 -0.21
N ILE A 9 -15.60 14.12 0.75
CA ILE A 9 -14.62 13.72 1.73
C ILE A 9 -15.20 12.64 2.65
N GLU A 10 -16.42 12.81 3.14
CA GLU A 10 -17.09 11.84 3.98
C GLU A 10 -17.32 10.52 3.28
N ASP A 11 -17.76 10.54 2.02
CA ASP A 11 -17.97 9.34 1.20
C ASP A 11 -16.64 8.61 0.97
N THR A 12 -15.56 9.34 0.72
CA THR A 12 -14.22 8.76 0.54
C THR A 12 -13.74 8.06 1.81
N VAL A 13 -13.86 8.72 2.95
CA VAL A 13 -13.42 8.17 4.23
C VAL A 13 -14.24 6.95 4.63
N SER A 14 -15.56 7.00 4.45
CA SER A 14 -16.44 5.89 4.82
C SER A 14 -16.31 4.67 3.89
N SER A 15 -15.80 4.87 2.68
CA SER A 15 -15.62 3.79 1.70
C SER A 15 -14.25 3.11 1.77
N ARG A 16 -13.37 3.53 2.70
CA ARG A 16 -12.02 2.98 2.81
C ARG A 16 -12.01 1.53 3.28
N GLN A 17 -11.10 0.76 2.68
CA GLN A 17 -10.79 -0.60 3.08
C GLN A 17 -9.67 -0.56 4.14
N LEU A 18 -10.04 -0.59 5.43
CA LEU A 18 -9.09 -0.41 6.53
C LEU A 18 -8.32 -1.68 6.92
N ASP A 19 -8.76 -2.83 6.46
CA ASP A 19 -8.21 -4.13 6.83
C ASP A 19 -7.35 -4.75 5.72
N LEU A 20 -6.97 -3.96 4.72
CA LEU A 20 -6.13 -4.40 3.62
C LEU A 20 -5.04 -3.37 3.36
N THR A 21 -3.83 -3.84 3.14
CA THR A 21 -2.72 -3.00 2.68
C THR A 21 -1.80 -3.77 1.74
N VAL A 22 -0.85 -3.05 1.16
CA VAL A 22 0.15 -3.59 0.25
C VAL A 22 1.54 -3.18 0.76
N VAL A 23 2.48 -4.10 0.68
CA VAL A 23 3.90 -3.83 0.93
C VAL A 23 4.65 -4.02 -0.39
N LEU A 24 5.29 -2.95 -0.87
CA LEU A 24 6.10 -2.99 -2.08
C LEU A 24 7.57 -3.08 -1.69
N GLU A 25 8.19 -4.22 -1.96
CA GLU A 25 9.61 -4.45 -1.65
C GLU A 25 10.45 -4.30 -2.89
N ASN A 26 11.39 -3.35 -2.84
CA ASN A 26 12.38 -3.11 -3.92
C ASN A 26 11.75 -2.83 -5.28
N VAL A 27 10.64 -2.12 -5.31
CA VAL A 27 10.03 -1.63 -6.54
C VAL A 27 10.66 -0.28 -6.87
N HIS A 28 11.45 -0.24 -7.94
CA HIS A 28 12.28 0.93 -8.28
C HIS A 28 11.63 1.87 -9.29
N ASP A 29 10.76 1.35 -10.15
CA ASP A 29 10.12 2.16 -11.16
C ASP A 29 9.01 3.02 -10.55
N PRO A 30 9.12 4.36 -10.58
CA PRO A 30 8.09 5.25 -10.05
C PRO A 30 6.72 5.05 -10.68
N HIS A 31 6.66 4.63 -11.94
CA HIS A 31 5.40 4.36 -12.63
C HIS A 31 4.68 3.16 -12.03
N ASN A 32 5.42 2.13 -11.62
CA ASN A 32 4.84 0.96 -10.98
C ASN A 32 4.27 1.31 -9.61
N ILE A 33 4.99 2.11 -8.83
CA ILE A 33 4.51 2.60 -7.53
C ILE A 33 3.24 3.43 -7.72
N SER A 34 3.23 4.33 -8.70
CA SER A 34 2.07 5.17 -9.00
C SER A 34 0.87 4.35 -9.43
N ALA A 35 1.08 3.30 -10.24
CA ALA A 35 0.01 2.41 -10.67
C ALA A 35 -0.62 1.70 -9.48
N VAL A 36 0.20 1.21 -8.55
CA VAL A 36 -0.29 0.57 -7.32
C VAL A 36 -1.07 1.57 -6.46
N LEU A 37 -0.55 2.80 -6.30
CA LEU A 37 -1.25 3.85 -5.54
C LEU A 37 -2.62 4.15 -6.12
N ARG A 38 -2.74 4.25 -7.44
CA ARG A 38 -4.03 4.48 -8.10
C ARG A 38 -5.01 3.35 -7.86
N THR A 39 -4.52 2.11 -7.94
CA THR A 39 -5.34 0.93 -7.65
C THR A 39 -5.80 0.95 -6.20
N CYS A 40 -4.90 1.22 -5.27
CA CYS A 40 -5.21 1.31 -3.84
C CYS A 40 -6.25 2.39 -3.55
N ASP A 41 -6.08 3.57 -4.15
CA ASP A 41 -7.04 4.66 -4.02
C ASP A 41 -8.42 4.25 -4.53
N SER A 42 -8.49 3.58 -5.68
CA SER A 42 -9.76 3.18 -6.30
C SER A 42 -10.55 2.18 -5.47
N ILE A 43 -9.90 1.33 -4.68
CA ILE A 43 -10.56 0.33 -3.83
C ILE A 43 -10.62 0.73 -2.36
N GLY A 44 -10.13 1.92 -2.02
CA GLY A 44 -10.25 2.48 -0.68
C GLY A 44 -9.19 2.03 0.32
N ILE A 45 -8.05 1.52 -0.14
CA ILE A 45 -6.92 1.22 0.74
C ILE A 45 -6.37 2.53 1.31
N ARG A 46 -6.22 2.59 2.63
CA ARG A 46 -5.84 3.80 3.34
C ARG A 46 -4.33 4.06 3.32
N GLU A 47 -3.52 3.03 3.37
CA GLU A 47 -2.07 3.14 3.49
C GLU A 47 -1.37 2.03 2.74
N ILE A 48 -0.15 2.31 2.30
CA ILE A 48 0.77 1.30 1.76
C ILE A 48 2.14 1.45 2.39
N PHE A 49 2.93 0.41 2.29
CA PHE A 49 4.30 0.37 2.80
C PHE A 49 5.26 0.15 1.63
N VAL A 50 6.29 0.98 1.56
CA VAL A 50 7.32 0.87 0.51
C VAL A 50 8.65 0.62 1.20
N LEU A 51 9.23 -0.55 0.93
CA LEU A 51 10.46 -1.00 1.55
C LEU A 51 11.59 -1.10 0.52
N TYR A 52 12.72 -0.50 0.82
CA TYR A 52 13.95 -0.61 0.04
C TYR A 52 15.06 -1.24 0.87
N SER A 53 15.04 -2.56 0.95
CA SER A 53 16.06 -3.34 1.66
C SER A 53 17.40 -3.42 0.91
N ASP A 54 17.41 -2.99 -0.35
CA ASP A 54 18.58 -2.98 -1.23
C ASP A 54 19.42 -1.69 -1.16
N SER A 55 19.19 -0.84 -0.15
CA SER A 55 19.90 0.41 0.06
C SER A 55 19.63 1.50 -0.99
N THR A 56 18.50 1.46 -1.67
CA THR A 56 18.09 2.53 -2.59
C THR A 56 18.00 3.87 -1.85
N PRO A 57 18.63 4.96 -2.36
CA PRO A 57 18.56 6.27 -1.72
C PRO A 57 17.14 6.82 -1.62
N ILE A 58 16.82 7.47 -0.50
CA ILE A 58 15.50 8.04 -0.24
C ILE A 58 15.08 9.07 -1.30
N GLU A 59 16.04 9.82 -1.85
CA GLU A 59 15.77 10.83 -2.88
C GLU A 59 15.08 10.24 -4.11
N LYS A 60 15.40 9.00 -4.46
CA LYS A 60 14.75 8.31 -5.59
C LYS A 60 13.30 7.96 -5.29
N LEU A 61 12.93 7.83 -4.02
CA LEU A 61 11.56 7.53 -3.60
C LEU A 61 10.62 8.72 -3.86
N GLU A 62 11.16 9.93 -3.91
CA GLU A 62 10.40 11.14 -4.15
C GLU A 62 9.82 11.23 -5.56
N LEU A 63 10.40 10.53 -6.53
CA LEU A 63 9.97 10.56 -7.92
C LEU A 63 8.55 10.01 -8.12
N GLY A 64 8.14 9.03 -7.32
CA GLY A 64 6.78 8.49 -7.36
C GLY A 64 5.71 9.50 -6.94
N LYS A 65 6.08 10.50 -6.17
CA LYS A 65 5.15 11.51 -5.65
C LYS A 65 4.54 12.35 -6.76
N LYS A 66 5.31 12.70 -7.80
CA LYS A 66 4.84 13.58 -8.88
C LYS A 66 3.83 12.89 -9.79
N SER A 67 4.06 11.62 -10.11
CA SER A 67 3.22 10.88 -11.04
C SER A 67 1.93 10.34 -10.42
N SER A 68 1.81 10.37 -9.09
CA SER A 68 0.63 9.88 -8.36
C SER A 68 -0.03 10.94 -7.49
N ALA A 69 0.16 12.22 -7.82
CA ALA A 69 -0.27 13.36 -6.98
C ALA A 69 -1.75 13.31 -6.55
N GLY A 70 -2.65 12.84 -7.42
CA GLY A 70 -4.07 12.72 -7.10
C GLY A 70 -4.37 11.62 -6.09
N ALA A 71 -3.75 10.46 -6.24
CA ALA A 71 -3.94 9.31 -5.36
C ALA A 71 -3.34 9.55 -3.97
N ARG A 72 -2.23 10.28 -3.89
CA ARG A 72 -1.57 10.57 -2.61
C ARG A 72 -2.39 11.38 -1.62
N LYS A 73 -3.43 12.05 -2.04
CA LYS A 73 -4.35 12.73 -1.13
C LYS A 73 -5.05 11.76 -0.18
N TRP A 74 -5.28 10.53 -0.63
CA TRP A 74 -6.13 9.57 0.04
C TRP A 74 -5.39 8.34 0.55
N VAL A 75 -4.15 8.12 0.08
CA VAL A 75 -3.34 6.97 0.46
C VAL A 75 -2.05 7.44 1.13
N ASP A 76 -1.85 7.06 2.37
CA ASP A 76 -0.60 7.34 3.10
C ASP A 76 0.48 6.35 2.67
N ILE A 77 1.69 6.85 2.45
CA ILE A 77 2.82 6.02 2.08
C ILE A 77 3.84 6.02 3.21
N HIS A 78 4.15 4.84 3.72
CA HIS A 78 5.20 4.65 4.72
C HIS A 78 6.44 4.09 4.06
N PHE A 79 7.52 4.88 4.03
CA PHE A 79 8.79 4.47 3.42
C PHE A 79 9.72 3.88 4.47
N TYR A 80 10.32 2.75 4.16
CA TYR A 80 11.29 2.06 5.02
C TYR A 80 12.52 1.61 4.24
N GLN A 81 13.66 1.64 4.91
CA GLN A 81 14.91 1.02 4.43
C GLN A 81 15.32 -0.16 5.31
N ASP A 82 14.80 -0.24 6.52
CA ASP A 82 15.02 -1.33 7.45
C ASP A 82 13.86 -2.33 7.38
N THR A 83 14.16 -3.53 6.94
CA THR A 83 13.19 -4.63 6.82
C THR A 83 12.48 -4.91 8.13
N LYS A 84 13.23 -4.99 9.23
CA LYS A 84 12.68 -5.28 10.55
C LYS A 84 11.68 -4.22 11.00
N ALA A 85 12.06 -2.95 10.86
CA ALA A 85 11.18 -1.83 11.23
C ALA A 85 9.90 -1.82 10.40
N CYS A 86 10.01 -2.08 9.10
CA CYS A 86 8.86 -2.16 8.21
C CYS A 86 7.88 -3.24 8.66
N PHE A 87 8.35 -4.45 8.83
CA PHE A 87 7.50 -5.58 9.21
C PHE A 87 6.95 -5.48 10.63
N GLU A 88 7.67 -4.86 11.57
CA GLU A 88 7.13 -4.57 12.88
C GLU A 88 5.93 -3.63 12.80
N HIS A 89 6.03 -2.58 11.96
CA HIS A 89 4.91 -1.67 11.74
C HIS A 89 3.72 -2.38 11.08
N VAL A 90 3.97 -3.17 10.04
CA VAL A 90 2.92 -3.92 9.35
C VAL A 90 2.22 -4.89 10.31
N LYS A 91 2.99 -5.66 11.06
CA LYS A 91 2.45 -6.64 12.01
C LYS A 91 1.67 -6.00 13.16
N SER A 92 1.95 -4.76 13.50
CA SER A 92 1.21 -4.04 14.54
C SER A 92 -0.22 -3.71 14.12
N LYS A 93 -0.51 -3.70 12.81
CA LYS A 93 -1.82 -3.31 12.25
C LYS A 93 -2.55 -4.40 11.50
N TYR A 94 -1.82 -5.38 10.96
CA TYR A 94 -2.39 -6.42 10.09
C TYR A 94 -2.07 -7.79 10.65
N ASP A 95 -3.07 -8.66 10.68
CA ASP A 95 -2.96 -9.98 11.30
C ASP A 95 -2.16 -10.96 10.46
N LYS A 96 -2.24 -10.84 9.14
CA LYS A 96 -1.57 -11.76 8.21
C LYS A 96 -0.81 -11.00 7.13
N ILE A 97 0.35 -11.56 6.75
CA ILE A 97 1.15 -11.08 5.63
C ILE A 97 1.28 -12.23 4.63
N TYR A 98 0.83 -11.99 3.41
CA TYR A 98 1.00 -12.93 2.30
C TYR A 98 2.00 -12.36 1.31
N SER A 99 3.01 -13.13 0.96
CA SER A 99 4.02 -12.71 0.00
C SER A 99 3.77 -13.36 -1.36
N THR A 100 3.93 -12.57 -2.43
CA THR A 100 3.81 -13.06 -3.79
C THR A 100 5.15 -13.60 -4.26
N HIS A 101 5.21 -14.86 -4.62
CA HIS A 101 6.39 -15.46 -5.25
C HIS A 101 6.02 -16.82 -5.86
N LEU A 102 6.90 -17.33 -6.72
CA LEU A 102 6.74 -18.63 -7.34
C LEU A 102 7.53 -19.67 -6.53
N SER A 103 6.83 -20.62 -5.94
CA SER A 103 7.44 -21.74 -5.23
C SER A 103 6.53 -22.94 -5.24
N LYS A 104 7.05 -24.10 -4.83
CA LYS A 104 6.25 -25.33 -4.73
C LYS A 104 5.14 -25.22 -3.70
N ASP A 105 5.34 -24.40 -2.68
CA ASP A 105 4.38 -24.22 -1.58
C ASP A 105 3.44 -23.04 -1.81
N ALA A 106 3.55 -22.36 -2.96
CA ALA A 106 2.67 -21.24 -3.28
C ALA A 106 1.25 -21.73 -3.52
N VAL A 107 0.28 -20.99 -3.00
CA VAL A 107 -1.15 -21.24 -3.18
C VAL A 107 -1.78 -20.11 -3.97
N SER A 108 -2.90 -20.40 -4.65
CA SER A 108 -3.65 -19.38 -5.36
C SER A 108 -4.21 -18.33 -4.38
N ILE A 109 -4.21 -17.06 -4.78
CA ILE A 109 -4.83 -16.01 -3.99
C ILE A 109 -6.32 -16.30 -3.74
N TYR A 110 -6.97 -17.01 -4.63
CA TYR A 110 -8.38 -17.38 -4.47
C TYR A 110 -8.61 -18.44 -3.38
N ASP A 111 -7.56 -19.15 -2.97
CA ASP A 111 -7.62 -20.17 -1.91
C ASP A 111 -7.21 -19.61 -0.54
N LEU A 112 -6.83 -18.32 -0.47
CA LEU A 112 -6.44 -17.68 0.78
C LEU A 112 -7.65 -17.21 1.58
N GLU A 113 -7.51 -17.25 2.89
CA GLU A 113 -8.47 -16.62 3.78
C GLU A 113 -8.17 -15.12 3.86
N LEU A 114 -9.06 -14.29 3.30
CA LEU A 114 -8.91 -12.84 3.26
C LEU A 114 -9.96 -12.12 4.12
N THR A 115 -10.55 -12.83 5.08
CA THR A 115 -11.56 -12.26 5.99
C THR A 115 -10.95 -11.53 7.20
N GLN A 116 -9.65 -11.72 7.44
CA GLN A 116 -8.90 -11.02 8.48
C GLN A 116 -8.20 -9.81 7.89
N SER A 117 -7.58 -8.98 8.74
CA SER A 117 -6.76 -7.89 8.24
C SER A 117 -5.48 -8.45 7.59
N VAL A 118 -5.21 -8.04 6.36
CA VAL A 118 -4.20 -8.65 5.51
C VAL A 118 -3.28 -7.61 4.89
N ALA A 119 -1.98 -7.92 4.88
CA ALA A 119 -0.99 -7.21 4.09
C ALA A 119 -0.52 -8.12 2.94
N LEU A 120 -0.54 -7.61 1.73
CA LEU A 120 -0.02 -8.31 0.55
C LEU A 120 1.37 -7.76 0.21
N LEU A 121 2.35 -8.64 0.17
CA LEU A 121 3.75 -8.30 -0.15
C LEU A 121 4.08 -8.60 -1.60
#